data_6760b9c4fa9dbb8c342839cb28fedc7d
#
_entry.id   6760b9c4fa9dbb8c342839cb28fedc7d
#
_cell.length_a   1.000
_cell.length_b   1.000
_cell.length_c   1.000
_cell.angle_alpha   90.00
_cell.angle_beta   90.00
_cell.angle_gamma   90.00
#
_symmetry.space_group_name_H-M   'P 1'
#
loop_
_entity.id
_entity.type
_entity.pdbx_description
1 polymer ?
#
loop_
_entity_poly.entity_id
_entity_poly.type
_entity_poly.pdbx_seq_one_letter_code
_entity_poly.pdbx_strand_id
1 'polypeptide(L)'
;MAEQAAAPTQAQPAEVNSEAWAQALTLLCSLTVDMPLPGFTLGDALRLKESSVIDSHWRMGRDIPLRVNGKLIASGEFEVVGNHLAVRLTELE
;
A
#
# COMPACT_ATOMS: atom_id res chain seq x y z
N MET A 1 -11.03 32.44 11.35
CA MET A 1 -10.86 31.97 11.36
C MET A 1 -10.58 31.29 10.96
N ALA A 2 -10.68 31.19 10.52
CA ALA A 2 -10.46 30.40 10.25
C ALA A 2 -9.80 30.00 9.83
N GLU A 3 -9.81 30.06 9.56
CA GLU A 3 -9.28 29.72 9.33
C GLU A 3 -8.61 29.19 9.35
N GLN A 4 -8.48 29.10 9.53
CA GLN A 4 -7.88 28.63 9.70
C GLN A 4 -7.71 27.82 9.56
N ALA A 5 -8.11 27.63 9.41
CA ALA A 5 -7.99 26.89 9.33
C ALA A 5 -7.56 26.29 8.67
N ALA A 6 -7.78 26.33 8.28
CA ALA A 6 -7.42 25.84 7.69
C ALA A 6 -6.54 25.62 7.19
N ALA A 7 -6.35 25.89 7.06
CA ALA A 7 -5.58 25.80 6.67
C ALA A 7 -4.68 25.43 6.89
N PRO A 8 -4.57 25.36 7.13
CA PRO A 8 -3.71 25.13 7.33
C PRO A 8 -3.16 24.26 7.33
N THR A 9 -3.47 24.21 7.36
CA THR A 9 -3.09 23.53 7.35
C THR A 9 -2.33 23.06 6.66
N GLN A 10 -2.40 23.24 6.35
CA GLN A 10 -1.65 22.86 5.72
C GLN A 10 -0.49 22.78 5.91
N ALA A 11 -0.50 23.06 6.13
CA ALA A 11 0.53 22.92 5.95
C ALA A 11 1.76 23.09 6.51
N GLN A 12 2.07 23.48 7.28
CA GLN A 12 3.39 23.71 7.80
C GLN A 12 3.65 22.98 9.11
N PRO A 13 3.33 21.67 9.18
CA PRO A 13 3.53 20.97 10.45
C PRO A 13 4.98 21.00 10.92
N ALA A 14 5.91 20.86 9.97
CA ALA A 14 7.33 20.83 10.34
C ALA A 14 7.78 22.15 10.93
N GLU A 15 7.26 23.26 10.41
CA GLU A 15 7.61 24.57 10.93
C GLU A 15 7.00 24.81 12.28
N VAL A 16 5.74 24.40 12.45
CA VAL A 16 5.00 24.67 13.66
C VAL A 16 5.52 23.85 14.81
N ASN A 17 5.84 22.59 14.55
CA ASN A 17 6.29 21.68 15.60
C ASN A 17 7.15 20.59 15.00
N SER A 18 8.41 20.92 14.81
CA SER A 18 9.33 19.98 14.16
C SER A 18 9.58 18.74 14.99
N GLU A 19 9.51 18.84 16.32
CA GLU A 19 9.70 17.67 17.16
C GLU A 19 8.55 16.69 17.02
N ALA A 20 7.32 17.19 17.04
CA ALA A 20 6.17 16.33 16.83
C ALA A 20 6.20 15.71 15.44
N TRP A 21 6.62 16.49 14.45
CA TRP A 21 6.74 15.98 13.10
C TRP A 21 7.78 14.87 13.01
N ALA A 22 8.94 15.09 13.66
CA ALA A 22 9.96 14.06 13.67
C ALA A 22 9.48 12.78 14.30
N GLN A 23 8.69 12.89 15.38
CA GLN A 23 8.13 11.71 16.02
C GLN A 23 7.11 11.02 15.10
N ALA A 24 6.31 11.81 14.41
CA ALA A 24 5.31 11.25 13.50
C ALA A 24 5.97 10.41 12.40
N LEU A 25 7.13 10.84 11.95
CA LEU A 25 7.83 10.11 10.89
C LEU A 25 8.34 8.74 11.31
N THR A 26 8.32 8.46 12.61
CA THR A 26 8.74 7.14 13.11
C THR A 26 7.56 6.21 13.37
N LEU A 27 6.34 6.68 13.14
CA LEU A 27 5.17 5.84 13.33
C LEU A 27 5.16 4.73 12.28
N LEU A 28 4.85 3.53 12.73
CA LEU A 28 4.73 2.41 11.82
C LEU A 28 3.41 2.50 11.08
N CYS A 29 3.45 2.14 9.81
CA CYS A 29 2.24 2.09 9.02
C CYS A 29 2.19 0.76 8.28
N SER A 30 0.99 0.42 7.79
CA SER A 30 0.77 -0.83 7.08
C SER A 30 0.81 -0.57 5.58
N LEU A 31 1.74 -1.20 4.91
CA LEU A 31 1.82 -1.16 3.46
C LEU A 31 1.24 -2.45 2.92
N THR A 32 0.24 -2.33 2.06
CA THR A 32 -0.39 -3.50 1.47
C THR A 32 -0.33 -3.43 -0.05
N VAL A 33 -0.30 -4.58 -0.65
CA VAL A 33 -0.33 -4.75 -2.09
C VAL A 33 -1.48 -5.66 -2.42
N ASP A 34 -2.41 -5.20 -3.24
CA ASP A 34 -3.61 -5.95 -3.57
C ASP A 34 -3.46 -6.67 -4.89
N MET A 35 -3.72 -7.97 -4.89
CA MET A 35 -3.71 -8.75 -6.12
C MET A 35 -5.09 -9.34 -6.30
N PRO A 36 -5.93 -8.73 -7.16
CA PRO A 36 -7.29 -9.23 -7.34
C PRO A 36 -7.30 -10.60 -8.01
N LEU A 37 -8.30 -11.39 -7.65
CA LEU A 37 -8.50 -12.72 -8.20
C LEU A 37 -9.85 -12.76 -8.88
N PRO A 38 -9.94 -12.32 -10.14
CA PRO A 38 -11.22 -12.34 -10.83
C PRO A 38 -11.73 -13.77 -10.97
N GLY A 39 -13.02 -13.95 -10.70
CA GLY A 39 -13.63 -15.28 -10.80
C GLY A 39 -13.43 -16.15 -9.58
N PHE A 40 -12.75 -15.69 -8.55
CA PHE A 40 -12.58 -16.48 -7.34
C PHE A 40 -13.86 -16.39 -6.52
N THR A 41 -14.46 -17.55 -6.23
CA THR A 41 -15.76 -17.60 -5.61
C THR A 41 -15.70 -18.01 -4.15
N LEU A 42 -16.81 -17.84 -3.44
CA LEU A 42 -16.92 -18.33 -2.07
C LEU A 42 -16.71 -19.84 -2.02
N GLY A 43 -17.25 -20.55 -3.01
CA GLY A 43 -17.04 -21.98 -3.09
C GLY A 43 -15.58 -22.34 -3.18
N ASP A 44 -14.82 -21.55 -3.98
CA ASP A 44 -13.37 -21.76 -4.07
C ASP A 44 -12.70 -21.56 -2.73
N ALA A 45 -13.11 -20.51 -1.99
CA ALA A 45 -12.53 -20.22 -0.68
C ALA A 45 -12.78 -21.37 0.29
N LEU A 46 -13.98 -21.94 0.25
CA LEU A 46 -14.32 -23.02 1.18
C LEU A 46 -13.59 -24.32 0.87
N ARG A 47 -12.99 -24.43 -0.31
CA ARG A 47 -12.24 -25.62 -0.70
C ARG A 47 -10.74 -25.47 -0.44
N LEU A 48 -10.31 -24.33 0.07
CA LEU A 48 -8.89 -24.13 0.37
C LEU A 48 -8.43 -25.02 1.51
N LYS A 49 -7.22 -25.52 1.39
CA LYS A 49 -6.60 -26.35 2.42
C LYS A 49 -5.10 -26.13 2.36
N GLU A 50 -4.39 -26.71 3.32
CA GLU A 50 -2.94 -26.64 3.33
C GLU A 50 -2.38 -27.08 1.99
N SER A 51 -1.37 -26.37 1.53
CA SER A 51 -0.68 -26.63 0.27
C SER A 51 -1.50 -26.29 -0.98
N SER A 52 -2.70 -25.71 -0.80
CA SER A 52 -3.44 -25.19 -1.95
C SER A 52 -2.64 -24.08 -2.61
N VAL A 53 -2.71 -24.05 -3.94
CA VAL A 53 -2.08 -22.98 -4.71
C VAL A 53 -3.20 -22.18 -5.36
N ILE A 54 -3.16 -20.88 -5.13
CA ILE A 54 -4.13 -19.97 -5.74
C ILE A 54 -3.41 -19.27 -6.90
N ASP A 55 -3.86 -19.55 -8.11
CA ASP A 55 -3.28 -18.93 -9.29
C ASP A 55 -4.05 -17.66 -9.59
N SER A 56 -3.38 -16.53 -9.47
CA SER A 56 -4.01 -15.24 -9.69
C SER A 56 -4.18 -14.91 -11.16
N HIS A 57 -3.42 -15.59 -12.02
CA HIS A 57 -3.34 -15.29 -13.45
C HIS A 57 -2.83 -13.86 -13.70
N TRP A 58 -2.18 -13.29 -12.70
CA TRP A 58 -1.60 -11.95 -12.79
C TRP A 58 -0.24 -12.04 -13.47
N ARG A 59 -0.07 -11.30 -14.53
CA ARG A 59 1.18 -11.37 -15.29
C ARG A 59 2.29 -10.65 -14.57
N MET A 60 3.48 -11.22 -14.64
CA MET A 60 4.67 -10.54 -14.14
C MET A 60 4.83 -9.22 -14.90
N GLY A 61 5.25 -8.18 -14.18
CA GLY A 61 5.44 -6.88 -14.78
C GLY A 61 4.20 -6.03 -14.89
N ARG A 62 3.05 -6.58 -14.52
CA ARG A 62 1.81 -5.82 -14.54
C ARG A 62 1.67 -5.03 -13.24
N ASP A 63 1.26 -3.79 -13.36
CA ASP A 63 1.14 -2.90 -12.22
C ASP A 63 0.07 -3.35 -11.23
N ILE A 64 0.39 -3.23 -9.96
CA ILE A 64 -0.52 -3.53 -8.87
C ILE A 64 -0.59 -2.31 -7.95
N PRO A 65 -1.74 -2.06 -7.32
CA PRO A 65 -1.85 -0.91 -6.42
C PRO A 65 -1.21 -1.16 -5.07
N LEU A 66 -0.57 -0.12 -4.54
CA LEU A 66 0.01 -0.13 -3.20
C LEU A 66 -0.77 0.84 -2.33
N ARG A 67 -1.09 0.40 -1.12
CA ARG A 67 -1.85 1.22 -0.19
C ARG A 67 -1.12 1.32 1.13
N VAL A 68 -1.18 2.51 1.72
CA VAL A 68 -0.68 2.72 3.08
C VAL A 68 -1.89 3.00 3.94
N ASN A 69 -2.12 2.14 4.92
CA ASN A 69 -3.29 2.23 5.81
C ASN A 69 -4.58 2.38 5.02
N GLY A 70 -4.66 1.65 3.90
CA GLY A 70 -5.85 1.64 3.06
C GLY A 70 -5.91 2.71 2.00
N LYS A 71 -4.99 3.66 2.02
CA LYS A 71 -5.00 4.75 1.05
C LYS A 71 -4.06 4.43 -0.10
N LEU A 72 -4.56 4.57 -1.32
CA LEU A 72 -3.75 4.32 -2.51
C LEU A 72 -2.66 5.38 -2.62
N ILE A 73 -1.41 4.94 -2.69
CA ILE A 73 -0.28 5.86 -2.78
C ILE A 73 0.56 5.66 -4.03
N ALA A 74 0.51 4.48 -4.62
CA ALA A 74 1.42 4.20 -5.73
C ALA A 74 0.95 2.97 -6.47
N SER A 75 1.58 2.72 -7.60
CA SER A 75 1.50 1.46 -8.31
C SER A 75 2.89 0.89 -8.43
N GLY A 76 2.97 -0.41 -8.56
CA GLY A 76 4.26 -1.05 -8.69
C GLY A 76 4.14 -2.41 -9.32
N GLU A 77 5.25 -3.08 -9.43
CA GLU A 77 5.28 -4.45 -9.96
C GLU A 77 6.15 -5.30 -9.04
N PHE A 78 5.83 -6.58 -8.96
CA PHE A 78 6.61 -7.50 -8.15
C PHE A 78 7.97 -7.75 -8.77
N GLU A 79 8.97 -7.90 -7.92
CA GLU A 79 10.27 -8.37 -8.35
C GLU A 79 10.90 -9.17 -7.23
N VAL A 80 11.92 -9.93 -7.56
CA VAL A 80 12.60 -10.76 -6.58
C VAL A 80 13.98 -10.15 -6.33
N VAL A 81 14.28 -9.92 -5.06
CA VAL A 81 15.59 -9.42 -4.64
C VAL A 81 16.18 -10.48 -3.72
N GLY A 82 17.25 -11.14 -4.19
CA GLY A 82 17.79 -12.26 -3.44
C GLY A 82 16.74 -13.36 -3.33
N ASN A 83 16.35 -13.68 -2.09
CA ASN A 83 15.28 -14.65 -1.86
C ASN A 83 14.03 -13.96 -1.27
N HIS A 84 13.91 -12.67 -1.47
CA HIS A 84 12.77 -11.89 -0.96
C HIS A 84 11.92 -11.39 -2.10
N LEU A 85 10.62 -11.34 -1.85
CA LEU A 85 9.69 -10.69 -2.75
C LEU A 85 9.72 -9.20 -2.48
N ALA A 86 9.84 -8.40 -3.53
CA ALA A 86 9.91 -6.95 -3.42
C ALA A 86 8.94 -6.32 -4.39
N VAL A 87 8.75 -5.02 -4.27
CA VAL A 87 7.88 -4.27 -5.16
C VAL A 87 8.67 -3.08 -5.69
N ARG A 88 8.74 -2.96 -7.00
CA ARG A 88 9.35 -1.81 -7.65
C ARG A 88 8.25 -0.82 -8.00
N LEU A 89 8.38 0.40 -7.52
CA LEU A 89 7.37 1.41 -7.81
C LEU A 89 7.47 1.85 -9.26
N THR A 90 6.32 1.97 -9.90
CA THR A 90 6.25 2.41 -11.29
C THR A 90 5.58 3.78 -11.40
N GLU A 91 4.74 4.12 -10.42
CA GLU A 91 4.02 5.37 -10.48
C GLU A 91 3.59 5.80 -9.08
N LEU A 92 3.75 7.07 -8.76
CA LEU A 92 3.27 7.63 -7.49
C LEU A 92 1.97 8.38 -7.74
N GLU A 93 1.06 8.28 -6.77
CA GLU A 93 -0.21 9.03 -6.84
C GLU A 93 0.00 10.49 -6.50
#